data_b6593aa7a5c45aa20ec810459518d51e
#
_entry.id   b6593aa7a5c45aa20ec810459518d51e
#
_cell.length_a   1.000
_cell.length_b   1.000
_cell.length_c   1.000
_cell.angle_alpha   90.00
_cell.angle_beta   90.00
_cell.angle_gamma   90.00
#
_symmetry.space_group_name_H-M   'P 1'
#
loop_
_entity.id
_entity.type
_entity.pdbx_description
1 polymer ?
#
loop_
_entity_poly.entity_id
_entity_poly.type
_entity_poly.pdbx_seq_one_letter_code
_entity_poly.pdbx_strand_id
1 'polypeptide(L)'
;EDGSEIVDYDVMMHVADLFRKYGSNVWFEKEAKDLLPEGYTNPASPNGNFTKEEDIMDVWFDSGSTWNGVLIEQGLPYPSDMYLEGSDQYRGWFNSSLICGVAVTGKAPYKELVSHGFTLDGNGNKMSKSLGNVIVPADMVRLHGSDILRLWVASTDYTEDVRISDDLIKQVKESYRKIRNTYKFMLGNLKDFDYTKDSIKYEDMPYYDKYMMNELNKFTKNVLEEYNNYNFQNVYKLVNNFVSFTLSNFYLDFTKDILYIEKSDSLVRRSVQTVLYNILNNEVKLLAPILPYTSEEVYSLLPHTEESVHLTDMPEVVTYSDS
;
A
#
# COMPACT_ATOMS: atom_id res chain seq x y z
N GLU A 1 4.98 -18.15 49.67
CA GLU A 1 4.73 -19.30 50.61
C GLU A 1 3.24 -19.57 50.78
N ASP A 2 2.40 -18.56 50.67
CA ASP A 2 0.93 -18.69 50.73
C ASP A 2 0.27 -18.98 49.37
N GLY A 3 1.06 -19.04 48.31
CA GLY A 3 0.60 -19.27 46.94
C GLY A 3 0.05 -18.02 46.25
N SER A 4 0.17 -16.82 46.83
CA SER A 4 -0.22 -15.57 46.18
C SER A 4 0.77 -15.17 45.11
N GLU A 5 0.27 -14.57 44.04
CA GLU A 5 1.07 -14.05 42.93
C GLU A 5 1.80 -12.75 43.32
N ILE A 6 3.02 -12.59 42.82
CA ILE A 6 3.74 -11.32 42.95
C ILE A 6 3.36 -10.40 41.76
N VAL A 7 2.47 -9.45 42.02
CA VAL A 7 2.09 -8.39 41.09
C VAL A 7 2.69 -7.10 41.61
N ASP A 8 3.98 -6.91 41.36
CA ASP A 8 4.78 -5.77 41.83
C ASP A 8 5.49 -5.14 40.64
N TYR A 9 5.29 -3.84 40.42
CA TYR A 9 5.86 -3.11 39.30
C TYR A 9 7.39 -3.16 39.27
N ASP A 10 8.05 -2.96 40.40
CA ASP A 10 9.51 -2.93 40.47
C ASP A 10 10.13 -4.31 40.21
N VAL A 11 9.48 -5.38 40.68
CA VAL A 11 9.88 -6.74 40.35
C VAL A 11 9.70 -7.02 38.86
N MET A 12 8.56 -6.65 38.29
CA MET A 12 8.30 -6.85 36.86
C MET A 12 9.31 -6.08 35.98
N MET A 13 9.63 -4.83 36.33
CA MET A 13 10.63 -4.06 35.61
C MET A 13 12.05 -4.61 35.76
N HIS A 14 12.39 -5.12 36.94
CA HIS A 14 13.68 -5.80 37.15
C HIS A 14 13.82 -7.05 36.27
N VAL A 15 12.76 -7.88 36.17
CA VAL A 15 12.72 -9.03 35.28
C VAL A 15 12.80 -8.61 33.82
N ALA A 16 12.09 -7.55 33.42
CA ALA A 16 12.17 -7.02 32.06
C ALA A 16 13.60 -6.55 31.72
N ASP A 17 14.35 -5.95 32.66
CA ASP A 17 15.73 -5.56 32.46
C ASP A 17 16.67 -6.77 32.34
N LEU A 18 16.41 -7.84 33.10
CA LEU A 18 17.12 -9.11 32.91
C LEU A 18 16.88 -9.67 31.51
N PHE A 19 15.65 -9.62 31.00
CA PHE A 19 15.30 -10.04 29.62
C PHE A 19 15.98 -9.20 28.56
N ARG A 20 16.03 -7.87 28.74
CA ARG A 20 16.78 -6.96 27.84
C ARG A 20 18.26 -7.31 27.78
N LYS A 21 18.84 -7.66 28.90
CA LYS A 21 20.28 -7.93 29.03
C LYS A 21 20.70 -9.33 28.60
N TYR A 22 19.91 -10.33 28.92
CA TYR A 22 20.28 -11.75 28.78
C TYR A 22 19.37 -12.54 27.82
N GLY A 23 18.27 -11.94 27.36
CA GLY A 23 17.21 -12.63 26.61
C GLY A 23 16.21 -13.35 27.53
N SER A 24 15.07 -13.74 26.98
CA SER A 24 13.98 -14.38 27.75
C SER A 24 14.32 -15.74 28.34
N ASN A 25 15.34 -16.43 27.81
CA ASN A 25 15.81 -17.71 28.34
C ASN A 25 16.29 -17.61 29.80
N VAL A 26 16.70 -16.43 30.25
CA VAL A 26 17.10 -16.20 31.65
C VAL A 26 16.03 -16.62 32.66
N TRP A 27 14.75 -16.56 32.27
CA TRP A 27 13.65 -17.04 33.10
C TRP A 27 13.74 -18.55 33.41
N PHE A 28 14.17 -19.31 32.44
CA PHE A 28 14.30 -20.78 32.59
C PHE A 28 15.65 -21.20 33.20
N GLU A 29 16.68 -20.40 32.96
CA GLU A 29 18.05 -20.71 33.39
C GLU A 29 18.33 -20.39 34.88
N LYS A 30 17.64 -19.38 35.44
CA LYS A 30 17.86 -18.88 36.79
C LYS A 30 16.81 -19.43 37.76
N GLU A 31 17.21 -19.57 39.04
CA GLU A 31 16.28 -19.87 40.14
C GLU A 31 15.38 -18.65 40.44
N ALA A 32 14.19 -18.87 41.01
CA ALA A 32 13.24 -17.80 41.33
C ALA A 32 13.86 -16.64 42.13
N LYS A 33 14.67 -16.96 43.13
CA LYS A 33 15.37 -15.99 44.00
C LYS A 33 16.35 -15.11 43.22
N ASP A 34 16.95 -15.63 42.14
CA ASP A 34 17.97 -14.92 41.34
C ASP A 34 17.32 -14.03 40.26
N LEU A 35 15.99 -14.10 40.09
CA LEU A 35 15.17 -13.25 39.23
C LEU A 35 14.55 -12.08 39.99
N LEU A 36 14.65 -12.07 41.31
CA LEU A 36 14.14 -10.97 42.13
C LEU A 36 15.19 -9.88 42.35
N PRO A 37 14.78 -8.63 42.59
CA PRO A 37 15.71 -7.57 43.00
C PRO A 37 16.49 -7.96 44.27
N GLU A 38 17.74 -7.48 44.37
CA GLU A 38 18.56 -7.74 45.55
C GLU A 38 17.86 -7.22 46.82
N GLY A 39 17.76 -8.07 47.84
CA GLY A 39 17.11 -7.76 49.11
C GLY A 39 15.59 -7.72 49.08
N TYR A 40 14.95 -8.20 47.99
CA TYR A 40 13.49 -8.28 47.91
C TYR A 40 12.88 -9.10 49.01
N THR A 41 11.86 -8.55 49.68
CA THR A 41 11.08 -9.22 50.73
C THR A 41 9.61 -9.11 50.45
N ASN A 42 8.85 -10.13 50.80
CA ASN A 42 7.39 -10.10 50.63
C ASN A 42 6.75 -10.68 51.93
N PRO A 43 5.76 -9.99 52.55
CA PRO A 43 5.07 -10.49 53.72
C PRO A 43 4.40 -11.86 53.55
N ALA A 44 3.98 -12.19 52.31
CA ALA A 44 3.41 -13.50 51.98
C ALA A 44 4.45 -14.62 51.89
N SER A 45 5.75 -14.29 51.96
CA SER A 45 6.85 -15.22 51.95
C SER A 45 7.91 -14.83 53.02
N PRO A 46 7.59 -14.96 54.31
CA PRO A 46 8.46 -14.52 55.40
C PRO A 46 9.80 -15.27 55.47
N ASN A 47 9.89 -16.45 54.91
CA ASN A 47 11.15 -17.24 54.85
C ASN A 47 11.88 -17.05 53.51
N GLY A 48 11.38 -16.23 52.62
CA GLY A 48 11.99 -15.92 51.30
C GLY A 48 11.93 -17.07 50.28
N ASN A 49 10.92 -17.92 50.37
CA ASN A 49 10.71 -19.02 49.43
C ASN A 49 9.76 -18.53 48.31
N PHE A 50 10.27 -18.50 47.10
CA PHE A 50 9.55 -18.08 45.88
C PHE A 50 9.59 -19.18 44.83
N THR A 51 8.55 -19.26 44.01
CA THR A 51 8.48 -20.15 42.84
C THR A 51 8.28 -19.32 41.58
N LYS A 52 8.70 -19.87 40.45
CA LYS A 52 8.45 -19.27 39.16
C LYS A 52 7.12 -19.75 38.60
N GLU A 53 6.43 -18.87 37.89
CA GLU A 53 5.34 -19.27 37.02
C GLU A 53 5.90 -20.06 35.83
N GLU A 54 5.28 -21.21 35.50
CA GLU A 54 5.68 -22.07 34.40
C GLU A 54 4.78 -21.95 33.18
N ASP A 55 3.60 -21.34 33.35
CA ASP A 55 2.70 -21.08 32.24
C ASP A 55 3.28 -20.02 31.29
N ILE A 56 3.07 -20.23 30.01
CA ILE A 56 3.49 -19.29 28.98
C ILE A 56 2.35 -18.29 28.78
N MET A 57 2.72 -17.02 28.67
CA MET A 57 1.75 -15.96 28.36
C MET A 57 1.04 -16.24 27.03
N ASP A 58 -0.24 -15.94 26.97
CA ASP A 58 -1.05 -16.08 25.76
C ASP A 58 -0.44 -15.25 24.62
N VAL A 59 -0.21 -15.91 23.49
CA VAL A 59 0.37 -15.28 22.28
C VAL A 59 -0.43 -14.09 21.76
N TRP A 60 -1.73 -14.03 22.05
CA TRP A 60 -2.54 -12.88 21.70
C TRP A 60 -2.24 -11.63 22.54
N PHE A 61 -1.71 -11.83 23.76
CA PHE A 61 -1.18 -10.72 24.55
C PHE A 61 0.10 -10.16 23.93
N ASP A 62 1.03 -11.03 23.50
CA ASP A 62 2.24 -10.62 22.80
C ASP A 62 1.88 -9.84 21.53
N SER A 63 1.00 -10.40 20.69
CA SER A 63 0.50 -9.77 19.49
C SER A 63 -0.23 -8.45 19.78
N GLY A 64 -1.06 -8.42 20.82
CA GLY A 64 -1.84 -7.25 21.24
C GLY A 64 -0.98 -6.12 21.80
N SER A 65 0.26 -6.39 22.19
CA SER A 65 1.22 -5.42 22.74
C SER A 65 2.19 -4.86 21.71
N THR A 66 2.14 -5.31 20.44
CA THR A 66 3.09 -4.90 19.37
C THR A 66 3.09 -3.40 19.12
N TRP A 67 1.96 -2.71 19.30
CA TRP A 67 1.88 -1.25 19.20
C TRP A 67 2.85 -0.54 20.16
N ASN A 68 3.10 -1.10 21.36
CA ASN A 68 4.06 -0.52 22.28
C ASN A 68 5.50 -0.79 21.81
N GLY A 69 5.84 -2.06 21.57
CA GLY A 69 7.19 -2.47 21.15
C GLY A 69 7.62 -1.96 19.77
N VAL A 70 6.66 -1.70 18.87
CA VAL A 70 6.97 -1.23 17.52
C VAL A 70 6.76 0.29 17.38
N LEU A 71 5.58 0.80 17.76
CA LEU A 71 5.31 2.24 17.55
C LEU A 71 5.98 3.10 18.61
N ILE A 72 5.69 2.86 19.88
CA ILE A 72 6.17 3.73 20.97
C ILE A 72 7.69 3.56 21.18
N GLU A 73 8.18 2.34 21.31
CA GLU A 73 9.60 2.07 21.55
C GLU A 73 10.50 2.50 20.38
N GLN A 74 10.00 2.50 19.15
CA GLN A 74 10.75 2.95 17.97
C GLN A 74 10.55 4.46 17.67
N GLY A 75 9.76 5.17 18.46
CA GLY A 75 9.47 6.58 18.24
C GLY A 75 8.59 6.86 17.02
N LEU A 76 7.79 5.88 16.58
CA LEU A 76 6.84 6.02 15.49
C LEU A 76 5.52 6.63 16.00
N PRO A 77 4.69 7.22 15.10
CA PRO A 77 3.40 7.78 15.49
C PRO A 77 2.48 6.77 16.17
N TYR A 78 1.85 7.19 17.27
CA TYR A 78 0.84 6.43 18.00
C TYR A 78 -0.42 7.29 18.21
N PRO A 79 -1.66 6.80 17.92
CA PRO A 79 -1.98 5.52 17.30
C PRO A 79 -1.44 5.38 15.87
N SER A 80 -1.31 4.14 15.35
CA SER A 80 -0.98 3.92 13.95
C SER A 80 -2.09 4.48 13.04
N ASP A 81 -1.73 4.89 11.83
CA ASP A 81 -2.74 5.40 10.90
C ASP A 81 -3.68 4.28 10.44
N MET A 82 -3.15 3.07 10.20
CA MET A 82 -3.93 1.95 9.71
C MET A 82 -3.47 0.61 10.31
N TYR A 83 -4.43 -0.27 10.65
CA TYR A 83 -4.23 -1.71 10.82
C TYR A 83 -4.85 -2.44 9.64
N LEU A 84 -4.07 -3.30 8.98
CA LEU A 84 -4.48 -4.07 7.80
C LEU A 84 -4.19 -5.55 8.01
N GLU A 85 -5.25 -6.37 8.02
CA GLU A 85 -5.18 -7.83 8.11
C GLU A 85 -6.46 -8.50 7.60
N GLY A 86 -6.47 -9.83 7.61
CA GLY A 86 -7.64 -10.63 7.28
C GLY A 86 -8.81 -10.45 8.24
N SER A 87 -10.01 -10.73 7.77
CA SER A 87 -11.27 -10.58 8.54
C SER A 87 -11.34 -11.50 9.77
N ASP A 88 -10.57 -12.58 9.83
CA ASP A 88 -10.44 -13.44 11.01
C ASP A 88 -9.80 -12.73 12.20
N GLN A 89 -9.06 -11.65 11.97
CA GLN A 89 -8.38 -10.88 13.01
C GLN A 89 -9.32 -10.01 13.87
N TYR A 90 -10.60 -9.93 13.54
CA TYR A 90 -11.61 -9.39 14.46
C TYR A 90 -11.72 -10.19 15.76
N ARG A 91 -11.35 -11.48 15.74
CA ARG A 91 -11.23 -12.35 16.91
C ARG A 91 -9.78 -12.65 17.29
N GLY A 92 -8.83 -11.89 16.79
CA GLY A 92 -7.40 -12.08 17.02
C GLY A 92 -6.72 -10.74 17.28
N TRP A 93 -5.77 -10.39 16.44
CA TRP A 93 -4.90 -9.23 16.62
C TRP A 93 -5.63 -7.88 16.73
N PHE A 94 -6.69 -7.65 15.98
CA PHE A 94 -7.48 -6.41 16.11
C PHE A 94 -8.06 -6.25 17.49
N ASN A 95 -8.65 -7.32 18.02
CA ASN A 95 -9.29 -7.31 19.34
C ASN A 95 -8.26 -7.24 20.48
N SER A 96 -7.22 -8.07 20.43
CA SER A 96 -6.19 -8.08 21.48
C SER A 96 -5.43 -6.74 21.54
N SER A 97 -5.10 -6.15 20.38
CA SER A 97 -4.48 -4.82 20.31
C SER A 97 -5.39 -3.73 20.88
N LEU A 98 -6.69 -3.79 20.57
CA LEU A 98 -7.67 -2.82 21.09
C LEU A 98 -7.75 -2.90 22.62
N ILE A 99 -7.90 -4.10 23.17
CA ILE A 99 -8.02 -4.31 24.62
C ILE A 99 -6.75 -3.84 25.33
N CYS A 100 -5.57 -4.30 24.90
CA CYS A 100 -4.30 -3.90 25.49
C CYS A 100 -4.03 -2.38 25.34
N GLY A 101 -4.28 -1.82 24.18
CA GLY A 101 -4.09 -0.40 23.90
C GLY A 101 -4.99 0.48 24.77
N VAL A 102 -6.28 0.17 24.85
CA VAL A 102 -7.23 0.93 25.66
C VAL A 102 -6.94 0.78 27.15
N ALA A 103 -6.60 -0.44 27.62
CA ALA A 103 -6.27 -0.66 29.02
C ALA A 103 -5.06 0.15 29.50
N VAL A 104 -4.05 0.31 28.66
CA VAL A 104 -2.80 1.01 29.02
C VAL A 104 -2.84 2.49 28.71
N THR A 105 -3.40 2.91 27.57
CA THR A 105 -3.30 4.28 27.08
C THR A 105 -4.63 5.04 27.07
N GLY A 106 -5.75 4.36 27.27
CA GLY A 106 -7.10 4.92 27.14
C GLY A 106 -7.54 5.14 25.68
N LYS A 107 -6.77 4.69 24.69
CA LYS A 107 -7.01 4.92 23.25
C LYS A 107 -6.84 3.63 22.46
N ALA A 108 -7.61 3.50 21.37
CA ALA A 108 -7.33 2.47 20.37
C ALA A 108 -5.94 2.66 19.75
N PRO A 109 -5.18 1.59 19.47
CA PRO A 109 -3.82 1.68 18.93
C PRO A 109 -3.81 1.96 17.42
N TYR A 110 -4.94 2.16 16.78
CA TYR A 110 -5.12 2.47 15.37
C TYR A 110 -6.21 3.52 15.16
N LYS A 111 -6.09 4.29 14.08
CA LYS A 111 -7.11 5.26 13.65
C LYS A 111 -8.11 4.60 12.70
N GLU A 112 -7.60 3.80 11.77
CA GLU A 112 -8.38 3.11 10.75
C GLU A 112 -8.06 1.61 10.77
N LEU A 113 -9.08 0.80 10.43
CA LEU A 113 -8.97 -0.64 10.36
C LEU A 113 -9.48 -1.08 8.99
N VAL A 114 -8.60 -1.71 8.21
CA VAL A 114 -8.93 -2.26 6.91
C VAL A 114 -8.80 -3.78 6.99
N SER A 115 -9.87 -4.49 6.66
CA SER A 115 -9.86 -5.95 6.64
C SER A 115 -10.07 -6.49 5.23
N HIS A 116 -9.42 -7.60 4.93
CA HIS A 116 -9.54 -8.28 3.65
C HIS A 116 -10.02 -9.72 3.82
N GLY A 117 -10.60 -10.28 2.73
CA GLY A 117 -10.92 -11.70 2.64
C GLY A 117 -9.70 -12.57 2.34
N PHE A 118 -9.94 -13.83 2.05
CA PHE A 118 -8.90 -14.80 1.74
C PHE A 118 -8.71 -14.97 0.24
N THR A 119 -7.50 -15.38 -0.15
CA THR A 119 -7.21 -15.77 -1.52
C THR A 119 -7.49 -17.24 -1.70
N LEU A 120 -8.38 -17.55 -2.64
CA LEU A 120 -8.82 -18.91 -3.00
C LEU A 120 -8.20 -19.31 -4.35
N ASP A 121 -8.13 -20.62 -4.62
CA ASP A 121 -7.76 -21.10 -5.95
C ASP A 121 -8.83 -20.76 -7.01
N GLY A 122 -8.55 -21.06 -8.29
CA GLY A 122 -9.49 -20.78 -9.38
C GLY A 122 -10.85 -21.45 -9.25
N ASN A 123 -10.96 -22.53 -8.48
CA ASN A 123 -12.19 -23.26 -8.19
C ASN A 123 -12.92 -22.74 -6.95
N GLY A 124 -12.32 -21.79 -6.22
CA GLY A 124 -12.89 -21.25 -4.99
C GLY A 124 -12.59 -22.07 -3.75
N ASN A 125 -11.58 -22.93 -3.78
CA ASN A 125 -11.14 -23.70 -2.62
C ASN A 125 -10.05 -22.96 -1.86
N LYS A 126 -10.05 -23.10 -0.54
CA LYS A 126 -8.96 -22.61 0.32
C LYS A 126 -7.66 -23.28 -0.08
N MET A 127 -6.61 -22.47 -0.23
CA MET A 127 -5.27 -22.99 -0.54
C MET A 127 -4.68 -23.73 0.65
N SER A 128 -4.16 -24.94 0.41
CA SER A 128 -3.43 -25.70 1.42
C SER A 128 -2.33 -26.54 0.79
N LYS A 129 -1.26 -26.80 1.55
CA LYS A 129 -0.17 -27.69 1.12
C LYS A 129 -0.66 -29.10 0.83
N SER A 130 -1.63 -29.58 1.60
CA SER A 130 -2.21 -30.93 1.44
C SER A 130 -3.01 -31.08 0.15
N LEU A 131 -3.64 -30.02 -0.35
CA LEU A 131 -4.37 -30.03 -1.62
C LEU A 131 -3.46 -29.74 -2.82
N GLY A 132 -2.24 -29.28 -2.60
CA GLY A 132 -1.29 -28.92 -3.67
C GLY A 132 -1.72 -27.75 -4.55
N ASN A 133 -2.69 -26.94 -4.09
CA ASN A 133 -3.26 -25.81 -4.83
C ASN A 133 -2.70 -24.45 -4.39
N VAL A 134 -1.58 -24.43 -3.66
CA VAL A 134 -0.96 -23.21 -3.16
C VAL A 134 -0.27 -22.48 -4.31
N ILE A 135 -0.66 -21.22 -4.52
CA ILE A 135 0.03 -20.31 -5.44
C ILE A 135 1.03 -19.48 -4.62
N VAL A 136 2.31 -19.60 -4.96
CA VAL A 136 3.39 -18.90 -4.26
C VAL A 136 3.60 -17.53 -4.91
N PRO A 137 3.48 -16.41 -4.17
CA PRO A 137 3.65 -15.07 -4.74
C PRO A 137 5.00 -14.87 -5.44
N ALA A 138 6.09 -15.44 -4.90
CA ALA A 138 7.42 -15.35 -5.51
C ALA A 138 7.47 -15.97 -6.92
N ASP A 139 6.76 -17.08 -7.14
CA ASP A 139 6.66 -17.71 -8.47
C ASP A 139 5.85 -16.84 -9.43
N MET A 140 4.77 -16.22 -8.96
CA MET A 140 3.98 -15.27 -9.75
C MET A 140 4.83 -14.06 -10.17
N VAL A 141 5.61 -13.50 -9.25
CA VAL A 141 6.53 -12.40 -9.55
C VAL A 141 7.61 -12.83 -10.56
N ARG A 142 8.19 -14.01 -10.39
CA ARG A 142 9.20 -14.55 -11.32
C ARG A 142 8.62 -14.77 -12.72
N LEU A 143 7.39 -15.24 -12.85
CA LEU A 143 6.75 -15.56 -14.14
C LEU A 143 6.15 -14.33 -14.84
N HIS A 144 5.65 -13.38 -14.07
CA HIS A 144 4.79 -12.31 -14.59
C HIS A 144 5.26 -10.90 -14.25
N GLY A 145 6.16 -10.75 -13.29
CA GLY A 145 6.55 -9.47 -12.70
C GLY A 145 5.61 -9.04 -11.56
N SER A 146 6.15 -8.26 -10.63
CA SER A 146 5.40 -7.79 -9.47
C SER A 146 4.24 -6.85 -9.82
N ASP A 147 4.40 -6.02 -10.86
CA ASP A 147 3.33 -5.09 -11.29
C ASP A 147 2.08 -5.84 -11.74
N ILE A 148 2.20 -7.00 -12.36
CA ILE A 148 1.05 -7.82 -12.76
C ILE A 148 0.32 -8.37 -11.53
N LEU A 149 1.06 -8.89 -10.53
CA LEU A 149 0.47 -9.38 -9.29
C LEU A 149 -0.26 -8.25 -8.53
N ARG A 150 0.37 -7.08 -8.43
CA ARG A 150 -0.21 -5.90 -7.80
C ARG A 150 -1.45 -5.39 -8.53
N LEU A 151 -1.41 -5.38 -9.86
CA LEU A 151 -2.56 -4.97 -10.68
C LEU A 151 -3.73 -5.97 -10.54
N TRP A 152 -3.44 -7.28 -10.40
CA TRP A 152 -4.46 -8.28 -10.10
C TRP A 152 -5.11 -7.98 -8.74
N VAL A 153 -4.34 -7.74 -7.69
CA VAL A 153 -4.88 -7.37 -6.36
C VAL A 153 -5.78 -6.13 -6.48
N ALA A 154 -5.32 -5.08 -7.15
CA ALA A 154 -6.11 -3.87 -7.36
C ALA A 154 -7.38 -4.08 -8.21
N SER A 155 -7.40 -5.11 -9.05
CA SER A 155 -8.57 -5.42 -9.91
C SER A 155 -9.70 -6.14 -9.18
N THR A 156 -9.45 -6.62 -7.96
CA THR A 156 -10.40 -7.43 -7.17
C THR A 156 -11.06 -6.61 -6.07
N ASP A 157 -12.21 -7.05 -5.60
CA ASP A 157 -12.78 -6.57 -4.34
C ASP A 157 -12.14 -7.34 -3.18
N TYR A 158 -11.09 -6.76 -2.60
CA TYR A 158 -10.32 -7.38 -1.53
C TYR A 158 -11.08 -7.50 -0.20
N THR A 159 -12.22 -6.83 -0.05
CA THR A 159 -13.06 -6.93 1.16
C THR A 159 -13.75 -8.30 1.26
N GLU A 160 -13.84 -9.01 0.15
CA GLU A 160 -14.39 -10.36 0.04
C GLU A 160 -13.28 -11.37 -0.28
N ASP A 161 -13.63 -12.67 -0.24
CA ASP A 161 -12.71 -13.71 -0.71
C ASP A 161 -12.48 -13.61 -2.21
N VAL A 162 -11.22 -13.61 -2.64
CA VAL A 162 -10.83 -13.44 -4.03
C VAL A 162 -10.24 -14.71 -4.63
N ARG A 163 -10.50 -14.95 -5.91
CA ARG A 163 -9.93 -16.07 -6.64
C ARG A 163 -8.75 -15.66 -7.48
N ILE A 164 -7.73 -16.52 -7.53
CA ILE A 164 -6.60 -16.38 -8.43
C ILE A 164 -6.49 -17.58 -9.34
N SER A 165 -6.30 -17.35 -10.65
CA SER A 165 -6.08 -18.37 -11.65
C SER A 165 -5.28 -17.82 -12.83
N ASP A 166 -4.69 -18.69 -13.64
CA ASP A 166 -3.96 -18.29 -14.85
C ASP A 166 -4.81 -17.45 -15.81
N ASP A 167 -6.11 -17.76 -15.94
CA ASP A 167 -7.00 -17.01 -16.82
C ASP A 167 -7.27 -15.59 -16.31
N LEU A 168 -7.45 -15.42 -15.00
CA LEU A 168 -7.58 -14.09 -14.40
C LEU A 168 -6.29 -13.29 -14.57
N ILE A 169 -5.14 -13.91 -14.39
CA ILE A 169 -3.85 -13.26 -14.62
C ILE A 169 -3.65 -12.88 -16.09
N LYS A 170 -4.09 -13.71 -17.04
CA LYS A 170 -4.08 -13.35 -18.48
C LYS A 170 -4.92 -12.11 -18.78
N GLN A 171 -6.11 -11.98 -18.19
CA GLN A 171 -6.97 -10.79 -18.35
C GLN A 171 -6.28 -9.53 -17.82
N VAL A 172 -5.67 -9.61 -16.66
CA VAL A 172 -4.92 -8.50 -16.06
C VAL A 172 -3.71 -8.11 -16.93
N LYS A 173 -3.00 -9.09 -17.50
CA LYS A 173 -1.91 -8.84 -18.45
C LYS A 173 -2.37 -8.08 -19.70
N GLU A 174 -3.56 -8.36 -20.21
CA GLU A 174 -4.12 -7.62 -21.35
C GLU A 174 -4.39 -6.15 -20.97
N SER A 175 -4.94 -5.90 -19.79
CA SER A 175 -5.13 -4.53 -19.28
C SER A 175 -3.78 -3.82 -19.11
N TYR A 176 -2.80 -4.46 -18.49
CA TYR A 176 -1.45 -3.94 -18.34
C TYR A 176 -0.80 -3.61 -19.69
N ARG A 177 -0.94 -4.51 -20.69
CA ARG A 177 -0.39 -4.30 -22.03
C ARG A 177 -0.99 -3.08 -22.70
N LYS A 178 -2.28 -2.81 -22.54
CA LYS A 178 -2.93 -1.60 -23.05
C LYS A 178 -2.33 -0.34 -22.42
N ILE A 179 -2.20 -0.30 -21.10
CA ILE A 179 -1.56 0.81 -20.37
C ILE A 179 -0.14 1.05 -20.92
N ARG A 180 0.68 0.01 -20.96
CA ARG A 180 2.07 0.09 -21.43
C ARG A 180 2.17 0.54 -22.89
N ASN A 181 1.28 0.10 -23.76
CA ASN A 181 1.24 0.52 -25.16
C ASN A 181 0.92 2.00 -25.33
N THR A 182 -0.01 2.55 -24.54
CA THR A 182 -0.30 3.99 -24.57
C THR A 182 0.90 4.80 -24.08
N TYR A 183 1.59 4.34 -23.03
CA TYR A 183 2.81 4.99 -22.54
C TYR A 183 3.90 5.00 -23.61
N LYS A 184 4.14 3.86 -24.27
CA LYS A 184 5.09 3.77 -25.36
C LYS A 184 4.76 4.72 -26.52
N PHE A 185 3.48 4.82 -26.89
CA PHE A 185 3.03 5.74 -27.93
C PHE A 185 3.28 7.20 -27.53
N MET A 186 2.87 7.59 -26.31
CA MET A 186 3.04 8.96 -25.83
C MET A 186 4.52 9.33 -25.71
N LEU A 187 5.36 8.49 -25.10
CA LEU A 187 6.82 8.71 -25.03
C LEU A 187 7.46 8.84 -26.41
N GLY A 188 7.03 8.02 -27.37
CA GLY A 188 7.52 8.10 -28.75
C GLY A 188 7.24 9.43 -29.42
N ASN A 189 6.10 10.04 -29.12
CA ASN A 189 5.65 11.33 -29.67
C ASN A 189 6.09 12.55 -28.85
N LEU A 190 6.79 12.36 -27.74
CA LEU A 190 7.36 13.43 -26.91
C LEU A 190 8.86 13.63 -27.07
N LYS A 191 9.52 12.89 -27.96
CA LYS A 191 10.98 12.93 -28.14
C LYS A 191 11.55 14.30 -28.51
N ASP A 192 10.78 15.09 -29.28
CA ASP A 192 11.14 16.42 -29.74
C ASP A 192 10.41 17.54 -28.99
N PHE A 193 9.90 17.25 -27.80
CA PHE A 193 9.10 18.15 -26.99
C PHE A 193 9.80 18.51 -25.69
N ASP A 194 10.06 19.79 -25.48
CA ASP A 194 10.55 20.35 -24.22
C ASP A 194 9.40 21.06 -23.52
N TYR A 195 8.88 20.47 -22.45
CA TYR A 195 7.71 21.02 -21.74
C TYR A 195 7.92 22.47 -21.28
N THR A 196 9.14 22.85 -20.93
CA THR A 196 9.43 24.21 -20.44
C THR A 196 9.40 25.27 -21.55
N LYS A 197 9.58 24.87 -22.81
CA LYS A 197 9.68 25.77 -23.96
C LYS A 197 8.51 25.64 -24.93
N ASP A 198 8.04 24.41 -25.11
CA ASP A 198 7.11 24.05 -26.19
C ASP A 198 5.66 23.90 -25.70
N SER A 199 5.41 23.95 -24.39
CA SER A 199 4.07 23.77 -23.83
C SER A 199 3.15 24.91 -24.23
N ILE A 200 1.93 24.53 -24.61
CA ILE A 200 0.86 25.48 -24.98
C ILE A 200 -0.03 25.68 -23.74
N LYS A 201 -0.35 26.94 -23.45
CA LYS A 201 -1.27 27.30 -22.36
C LYS A 201 -2.68 26.83 -22.70
N TYR A 202 -3.44 26.49 -21.66
CA TYR A 202 -4.81 25.98 -21.82
C TYR A 202 -5.69 26.90 -22.67
N GLU A 203 -5.60 28.23 -22.47
CA GLU A 203 -6.38 29.23 -23.19
C GLU A 203 -6.14 29.19 -24.70
N ASP A 204 -4.92 28.87 -25.12
CA ASP A 204 -4.47 28.85 -26.52
C ASP A 204 -4.66 27.47 -27.19
N MET A 205 -5.10 26.43 -26.42
CA MET A 205 -5.33 25.12 -26.97
C MET A 205 -6.55 25.04 -27.86
N PRO A 206 -6.53 24.18 -28.92
CA PRO A 206 -7.73 23.79 -29.62
C PRO A 206 -8.79 23.18 -28.72
N TYR A 207 -10.05 23.26 -29.10
CA TYR A 207 -11.17 22.76 -28.26
C TYR A 207 -11.06 21.31 -27.88
N TYR A 208 -10.61 20.44 -28.76
CA TYR A 208 -10.43 18.99 -28.44
C TYR A 208 -9.33 18.73 -27.43
N ASP A 209 -8.29 19.55 -27.38
CA ASP A 209 -7.22 19.46 -26.38
C ASP A 209 -7.70 19.98 -25.02
N LYS A 210 -8.45 21.11 -25.02
CA LYS A 210 -9.15 21.61 -23.82
C LYS A 210 -10.08 20.54 -23.23
N TYR A 211 -10.88 19.90 -24.10
CA TYR A 211 -11.74 18.79 -23.69
C TYR A 211 -10.94 17.67 -23.01
N MET A 212 -9.83 17.25 -23.63
CA MET A 212 -9.01 16.17 -23.09
C MET A 212 -8.34 16.54 -21.76
N MET A 213 -7.91 17.80 -21.59
CA MET A 213 -7.39 18.29 -20.31
C MET A 213 -8.46 18.25 -19.20
N ASN A 214 -9.71 18.58 -19.53
CA ASN A 214 -10.82 18.46 -18.59
C ASN A 214 -11.15 17.00 -18.24
N GLU A 215 -11.11 16.10 -19.23
CA GLU A 215 -11.27 14.65 -18.97
C GLU A 215 -10.14 14.10 -18.10
N LEU A 216 -8.89 14.54 -18.30
CA LEU A 216 -7.77 14.20 -17.42
C LEU A 216 -8.01 14.67 -15.98
N ASN A 217 -8.54 15.89 -15.79
CA ASN A 217 -8.87 16.41 -14.47
C ASN A 217 -9.97 15.58 -13.77
N LYS A 218 -11.03 15.22 -14.50
CA LYS A 218 -12.09 14.36 -13.98
C LYS A 218 -11.54 12.99 -13.58
N PHE A 219 -10.72 12.40 -14.44
CA PHE A 219 -10.06 11.14 -14.20
C PHE A 219 -9.18 11.22 -12.95
N THR A 220 -8.31 12.23 -12.86
CA THR A 220 -7.44 12.47 -11.71
C THR A 220 -8.23 12.59 -10.41
N LYS A 221 -9.27 13.43 -10.40
CA LYS A 221 -10.14 13.62 -9.24
C LYS A 221 -10.78 12.32 -8.79
N ASN A 222 -11.39 11.59 -9.72
CA ASN A 222 -12.08 10.33 -9.40
C ASN A 222 -11.12 9.26 -8.87
N VAL A 223 -9.93 9.15 -9.45
CA VAL A 223 -8.91 8.19 -8.97
C VAL A 223 -8.45 8.52 -7.55
N LEU A 224 -8.20 9.81 -7.27
CA LEU A 224 -7.80 10.25 -5.92
C LEU A 224 -8.91 10.00 -4.89
N GLU A 225 -10.17 10.22 -5.25
CA GLU A 225 -11.32 9.94 -4.39
C GLU A 225 -11.43 8.44 -4.06
N GLU A 226 -11.25 7.57 -5.07
CA GLU A 226 -11.30 6.12 -4.85
C GLU A 226 -10.10 5.61 -4.03
N TYR A 227 -8.91 6.21 -4.16
CA TYR A 227 -7.78 5.92 -3.27
C TYR A 227 -8.09 6.31 -1.82
N ASN A 228 -8.68 7.48 -1.59
CA ASN A 228 -9.06 7.93 -0.25
C ASN A 228 -10.10 7.02 0.41
N ASN A 229 -10.91 6.34 -0.40
CA ASN A 229 -11.91 5.36 0.04
C ASN A 229 -11.38 3.92 0.08
N TYR A 230 -10.09 3.70 -0.18
CA TYR A 230 -9.48 2.36 -0.31
C TYR A 230 -10.15 1.45 -1.35
N ASN A 231 -10.79 2.05 -2.36
CA ASN A 231 -11.53 1.34 -3.40
C ASN A 231 -10.66 1.11 -4.66
N PHE A 232 -9.67 0.25 -4.52
CA PHE A 232 -8.69 0.01 -5.59
C PHE A 232 -9.31 -0.64 -6.83
N GLN A 233 -10.38 -1.41 -6.68
CA GLN A 233 -11.10 -1.99 -7.82
C GLN A 233 -11.69 -0.90 -8.72
N ASN A 234 -12.22 0.17 -8.14
CA ASN A 234 -12.70 1.29 -8.95
C ASN A 234 -11.56 2.10 -9.57
N VAL A 235 -10.42 2.25 -8.88
CA VAL A 235 -9.22 2.81 -9.51
C VAL A 235 -8.85 2.01 -10.76
N TYR A 236 -8.78 0.69 -10.67
CA TYR A 236 -8.51 -0.20 -11.81
C TYR A 236 -9.53 0.00 -12.95
N LYS A 237 -10.83 0.08 -12.64
CA LYS A 237 -11.89 0.32 -13.63
C LYS A 237 -11.76 1.68 -14.30
N LEU A 238 -11.51 2.74 -13.53
CA LEU A 238 -11.32 4.09 -14.04
C LEU A 238 -10.12 4.17 -14.99
N VAL A 239 -8.99 3.56 -14.61
CA VAL A 239 -7.78 3.49 -15.46
C VAL A 239 -8.07 2.75 -16.76
N ASN A 240 -8.69 1.57 -16.71
CA ASN A 240 -9.00 0.81 -17.92
C ASN A 240 -9.94 1.56 -18.85
N ASN A 241 -10.96 2.24 -18.31
CA ASN A 241 -11.89 3.04 -19.09
C ASN A 241 -11.18 4.24 -19.72
N PHE A 242 -10.42 4.99 -18.96
CA PHE A 242 -9.67 6.13 -19.46
C PHE A 242 -8.68 5.73 -20.55
N VAL A 243 -7.85 4.72 -20.30
CA VAL A 243 -6.84 4.24 -21.26
C VAL A 243 -7.47 3.67 -22.52
N SER A 244 -8.53 2.86 -22.39
CA SER A 244 -9.12 2.18 -23.55
C SER A 244 -10.01 3.09 -24.39
N PHE A 245 -10.91 3.83 -23.77
CA PHE A 245 -11.94 4.60 -24.49
C PHE A 245 -11.55 6.05 -24.69
N THR A 246 -11.24 6.77 -23.61
CA THR A 246 -10.95 8.20 -23.69
C THR A 246 -9.62 8.46 -24.37
N LEU A 247 -8.57 7.70 -24.02
CA LEU A 247 -7.23 7.90 -24.57
C LEU A 247 -7.04 7.16 -25.89
N SER A 248 -7.02 5.82 -25.89
CA SER A 248 -6.67 5.03 -27.09
C SER A 248 -7.67 5.20 -28.24
N ASN A 249 -8.95 4.92 -27.99
CA ASN A 249 -9.96 4.85 -29.06
C ASN A 249 -10.42 6.23 -29.54
N PHE A 250 -10.22 7.26 -28.75
CA PHE A 250 -10.62 8.62 -29.13
C PHE A 250 -9.41 9.51 -29.35
N TYR A 251 -8.72 9.93 -28.29
CA TYR A 251 -7.75 11.03 -28.40
C TYR A 251 -6.50 10.66 -29.20
N LEU A 252 -5.89 9.51 -28.93
CA LEU A 252 -4.69 9.08 -29.65
C LEU A 252 -5.00 8.71 -31.10
N ASP A 253 -6.15 8.10 -31.35
CA ASP A 253 -6.56 7.79 -32.73
C ASP A 253 -6.84 9.05 -33.55
N PHE A 254 -7.52 10.02 -32.93
CA PHE A 254 -7.82 11.31 -33.57
C PHE A 254 -6.55 12.14 -33.81
N THR A 255 -5.61 12.17 -32.88
CA THR A 255 -4.45 13.09 -32.92
C THR A 255 -3.23 12.51 -33.62
N LYS A 256 -3.21 11.22 -33.97
CA LYS A 256 -2.05 10.60 -34.62
C LYS A 256 -1.62 11.29 -35.92
N ASP A 257 -2.57 11.74 -36.73
CA ASP A 257 -2.27 12.43 -37.99
C ASP A 257 -1.65 13.82 -37.73
N ILE A 258 -2.10 14.53 -36.72
CA ILE A 258 -1.50 15.77 -36.24
C ILE A 258 -0.04 15.53 -35.83
N LEU A 259 0.22 14.49 -35.03
CA LEU A 259 1.55 14.18 -34.54
C LEU A 259 2.54 13.78 -35.65
N TYR A 260 2.05 13.14 -36.71
CA TYR A 260 2.92 12.62 -37.78
C TYR A 260 3.06 13.57 -39.00
N ILE A 261 2.05 14.41 -39.27
CA ILE A 261 2.01 15.23 -40.49
C ILE A 261 2.39 16.67 -40.21
N GLU A 262 1.97 17.23 -39.07
CA GLU A 262 2.20 18.61 -38.73
C GLU A 262 3.67 18.92 -38.47
N LYS A 263 4.10 20.12 -38.75
CA LYS A 263 5.46 20.61 -38.48
C LYS A 263 5.74 20.53 -36.96
N SER A 264 6.99 20.25 -36.63
CA SER A 264 7.45 20.11 -35.25
C SER A 264 7.14 21.33 -34.36
N ASP A 265 7.10 22.53 -34.94
CA ASP A 265 6.86 23.80 -34.26
C ASP A 265 5.43 24.32 -34.43
N SER A 266 4.54 23.54 -35.06
CA SER A 266 3.15 23.98 -35.21
C SER A 266 2.41 23.99 -33.87
N LEU A 267 1.55 25.02 -33.68
CA LEU A 267 0.78 25.17 -32.45
C LEU A 267 -0.09 23.93 -32.16
N VAL A 268 -0.75 23.40 -33.17
CA VAL A 268 -1.64 22.23 -33.00
C VAL A 268 -0.86 20.97 -32.55
N ARG A 269 0.32 20.74 -33.14
CA ARG A 269 1.16 19.61 -32.74
C ARG A 269 1.72 19.77 -31.30
N ARG A 270 2.23 20.98 -31.00
CA ARG A 270 2.71 21.31 -29.65
C ARG A 270 1.60 21.24 -28.60
N SER A 271 0.37 21.64 -28.97
CA SER A 271 -0.79 21.49 -28.09
C SER A 271 -1.09 20.03 -27.75
N VAL A 272 -1.16 19.16 -28.75
CA VAL A 272 -1.33 17.71 -28.53
C VAL A 272 -0.20 17.15 -27.66
N GLN A 273 1.07 17.51 -27.95
CA GLN A 273 2.21 17.04 -27.12
C GLN A 273 2.12 17.54 -25.68
N THR A 274 1.64 18.76 -25.46
CA THR A 274 1.38 19.28 -24.10
C THR A 274 0.36 18.43 -23.36
N VAL A 275 -0.73 18.05 -24.03
CA VAL A 275 -1.75 17.16 -23.45
C VAL A 275 -1.16 15.77 -23.15
N LEU A 276 -0.43 15.16 -24.10
CA LEU A 276 0.20 13.85 -23.89
C LEU A 276 1.16 13.85 -22.69
N TYR A 277 1.96 14.91 -22.55
CA TYR A 277 2.86 15.07 -21.42
C TYR A 277 2.09 15.12 -20.08
N ASN A 278 1.04 15.92 -20.01
CA ASN A 278 0.24 16.04 -18.79
C ASN A 278 -0.47 14.72 -18.44
N ILE A 279 -1.02 14.01 -19.44
CA ILE A 279 -1.63 12.70 -19.24
C ILE A 279 -0.60 11.74 -18.66
N LEU A 280 0.55 11.61 -19.31
CA LEU A 280 1.58 10.65 -18.93
C LEU A 280 2.15 10.96 -17.54
N ASN A 281 2.44 12.23 -17.25
CA ASN A 281 2.93 12.66 -15.93
C ASN A 281 1.91 12.41 -14.82
N ASN A 282 0.61 12.63 -15.07
CA ASN A 282 -0.43 12.34 -14.08
C ASN A 282 -0.64 10.83 -13.89
N GLU A 283 -0.73 10.07 -14.98
CA GLU A 283 -0.95 8.62 -14.91
C GLU A 283 0.16 7.89 -14.18
N VAL A 284 1.44 8.22 -14.43
CA VAL A 284 2.55 7.53 -13.74
C VAL A 284 2.55 7.80 -12.25
N LYS A 285 2.15 9.00 -11.81
CA LYS A 285 2.01 9.33 -10.39
C LYS A 285 0.80 8.64 -9.77
N LEU A 286 -0.35 8.67 -10.43
CA LEU A 286 -1.57 8.00 -9.98
C LEU A 286 -1.39 6.49 -9.89
N LEU A 287 -0.62 5.88 -10.79
CA LEU A 287 -0.42 4.44 -10.84
C LEU A 287 0.80 3.96 -10.07
N ALA A 288 1.67 4.83 -9.57
CA ALA A 288 2.84 4.44 -8.78
C ALA A 288 2.50 3.53 -7.58
N PRO A 289 1.39 3.72 -6.84
CA PRO A 289 1.01 2.79 -5.76
C PRO A 289 0.65 1.38 -6.24
N ILE A 290 0.18 1.21 -7.46
CA ILE A 290 -0.23 -0.09 -8.03
C ILE A 290 0.85 -0.69 -8.94
N LEU A 291 1.44 0.12 -9.82
CA LEU A 291 2.47 -0.26 -10.80
C LEU A 291 3.80 0.44 -10.51
N PRO A 292 4.45 0.18 -9.38
CA PRO A 292 5.62 0.95 -8.94
C PRO A 292 6.78 0.90 -9.93
N TYR A 293 7.07 -0.26 -10.51
CA TYR A 293 8.19 -0.41 -11.45
C TYR A 293 7.90 0.21 -12.81
N THR A 294 6.71 0.01 -13.35
CA THR A 294 6.31 0.62 -14.63
C THR A 294 6.25 2.13 -14.54
N SER A 295 5.70 2.66 -13.44
CA SER A 295 5.63 4.10 -13.21
C SER A 295 7.02 4.72 -13.09
N GLU A 296 7.95 4.09 -12.37
CA GLU A 296 9.33 4.55 -12.25
C GLU A 296 10.07 4.52 -13.59
N GLU A 297 9.95 3.42 -14.35
CA GLU A 297 10.55 3.30 -15.69
C GLU A 297 10.10 4.45 -16.61
N VAL A 298 8.80 4.75 -16.63
CA VAL A 298 8.26 5.80 -17.48
C VAL A 298 8.63 7.19 -16.96
N TYR A 299 8.54 7.41 -15.66
CA TYR A 299 8.89 8.69 -15.03
C TYR A 299 10.34 9.07 -15.31
N SER A 300 11.27 8.12 -15.26
CA SER A 300 12.68 8.35 -15.55
C SER A 300 12.95 8.84 -16.99
N LEU A 301 12.00 8.61 -17.91
CA LEU A 301 12.08 9.05 -19.32
C LEU A 301 11.39 10.41 -19.56
N LEU A 302 10.72 10.96 -18.57
CA LEU A 302 10.10 12.28 -18.63
C LEU A 302 11.03 13.33 -18.00
N PRO A 303 10.90 14.62 -18.37
CA PRO A 303 11.47 15.70 -17.58
C PRO A 303 10.89 15.65 -16.15
N HIS A 304 11.75 15.60 -15.14
CA HIS A 304 11.36 15.46 -13.75
C HIS A 304 12.29 16.27 -12.82
N THR A 305 11.76 16.61 -11.62
CA THR A 305 12.50 17.32 -10.58
C THR A 305 12.95 16.40 -9.47
N GLU A 306 12.16 15.38 -9.15
CA GLU A 306 12.46 14.40 -8.12
C GLU A 306 13.24 13.22 -8.71
N GLU A 307 14.09 12.59 -7.92
CA GLU A 307 14.88 11.41 -8.33
C GLU A 307 14.02 10.21 -8.72
N SER A 308 12.83 10.10 -8.14
CA SER A 308 11.93 8.97 -8.31
C SER A 308 10.49 9.44 -8.30
N VAL A 309 9.60 8.74 -9.05
CA VAL A 309 8.16 8.96 -8.98
C VAL A 309 7.62 8.77 -7.56
N HIS A 310 8.26 7.90 -6.78
CA HIS A 310 7.85 7.59 -5.40
C HIS A 310 8.16 8.70 -4.39
N LEU A 311 8.92 9.71 -4.80
CA LEU A 311 9.19 10.93 -4.01
C LEU A 311 8.29 12.10 -4.41
N THR A 312 7.45 11.93 -5.43
CA THR A 312 6.51 12.96 -5.90
C THR A 312 5.21 12.94 -5.12
N ASP A 313 4.56 14.08 -5.04
CA ASP A 313 3.17 14.16 -4.62
C ASP A 313 2.23 13.64 -5.71
N MET A 314 1.01 13.24 -5.31
CA MET A 314 -0.07 12.92 -6.24
C MET A 314 -0.41 14.16 -7.09
N PRO A 315 -0.88 13.97 -8.35
CA PRO A 315 -1.23 15.10 -9.21
C PRO A 315 -2.36 15.93 -8.60
N GLU A 316 -2.26 17.23 -8.77
CA GLU A 316 -3.33 18.17 -8.39
C GLU A 316 -4.42 18.20 -9.46
N VAL A 317 -5.66 18.44 -9.02
CA VAL A 317 -6.79 18.72 -9.92
C VAL A 317 -6.78 20.21 -10.22
N VAL A 318 -6.61 20.56 -11.50
CA VAL A 318 -6.56 21.95 -11.97
C VAL A 318 -7.95 22.37 -12.43
N THR A 319 -8.46 23.49 -11.91
CA THR A 319 -9.70 24.08 -12.42
C THR A 319 -9.36 25.06 -13.55
N TYR A 320 -9.78 24.74 -14.77
CA TYR A 320 -9.70 25.68 -15.89
C TYR A 320 -10.93 26.56 -15.91
N SER A 321 -10.74 27.87 -16.02
CA SER A 321 -11.84 28.79 -16.24
C SER A 321 -12.28 28.69 -17.72
N ASP A 322 -13.46 28.18 -17.97
CA ASP A 322 -14.12 28.36 -19.26
C ASP A 322 -14.46 29.84 -19.38
N SER A 323 -13.64 30.57 -20.13
CA SER A 323 -13.92 31.95 -20.55
C SER A 323 -14.59 31.94 -21.92
#